data_d35f36af92c46d30ee6dd09f883ff424
#
_entry.id   d35f36af92c46d30ee6dd09f883ff424
#
_cell.length_a   1.000
_cell.length_b   1.000
_cell.length_c   1.000
_cell.angle_alpha   90.00
_cell.angle_beta   90.00
_cell.angle_gamma   90.00
#
_symmetry.space_group_name_H-M   'P 1'
#
loop_
_entity.id
_entity.type
_entity.pdbx_description
1 polymer ?
#
loop_
_entity_poly.entity_id
_entity_poly.type
_entity_poly.pdbx_seq_one_letter_code
_entity_poly.pdbx_strand_id
1 'polypeptide(L)'
;MNDNLLKVVAFLDEAQTYYLATVDDDQPKVRPFGTALAYNNKLYIQTGRVKAVSKQLANNPKAEICAFKDGKWIRITGELVEDETREVKTLMLEKMPVLRHMYNEDDGNMQMLYFKNAKVVFASFGSAPEEFDI
;
A
#
# COMPACT_ATOMS: atom_id res chain seq x y z
N MET A 1 14.66 -2.52 -11.01
CA MET A 1 13.38 -1.99 -10.57
C MET A 1 13.46 -0.46 -10.60
N ASN A 2 12.35 0.19 -10.85
CA ASN A 2 12.25 1.64 -11.02
C ASN A 2 12.71 2.37 -9.75
N ASP A 3 13.59 3.37 -9.88
CA ASP A 3 14.12 4.12 -8.74
C ASP A 3 13.04 4.90 -8.00
N ASN A 4 12.04 5.40 -8.71
CA ASN A 4 10.90 6.10 -8.09
C ASN A 4 10.09 5.16 -7.20
N LEU A 5 9.87 3.94 -7.63
CA LEU A 5 9.18 2.93 -6.80
C LEU A 5 9.98 2.61 -5.55
N LEU A 6 11.30 2.43 -5.66
CA LEU A 6 12.15 2.17 -4.50
C LEU A 6 12.15 3.34 -3.52
N LYS A 7 12.13 4.57 -4.02
CA LYS A 7 12.01 5.78 -3.19
C LYS A 7 10.69 5.81 -2.42
N VAL A 8 9.60 5.43 -3.07
CA VAL A 8 8.26 5.34 -2.43
C VAL A 8 8.28 4.32 -1.30
N VAL A 9 8.75 3.10 -1.58
CA VAL A 9 8.78 2.03 -0.57
C VAL A 9 9.67 2.41 0.60
N ALA A 10 10.85 3.02 0.33
CA ALA A 10 11.74 3.48 1.40
C ALA A 10 11.05 4.50 2.31
N PHE A 11 10.30 5.45 1.74
CA PHE A 11 9.59 6.44 2.54
C PHE A 11 8.51 5.79 3.42
N LEU A 12 7.74 4.86 2.86
CA LEU A 12 6.71 4.14 3.62
C LEU A 12 7.31 3.28 4.73
N ASP A 13 8.42 2.60 4.45
CA ASP A 13 9.13 1.80 5.45
C ASP A 13 9.67 2.66 6.59
N GLU A 14 10.24 3.82 6.29
CA GLU A 14 10.78 4.74 7.29
C GLU A 14 9.66 5.39 8.11
N ALA A 15 8.53 5.72 7.49
CA ALA A 15 7.37 6.25 8.20
C ALA A 15 6.72 5.21 9.11
N GLN A 16 6.88 3.93 8.80
CA GLN A 16 6.33 2.76 9.48
C GLN A 16 4.81 2.65 9.38
N THR A 17 4.09 3.72 9.61
CA THR A 17 2.64 3.77 9.50
C THR A 17 2.25 4.74 8.39
N TYR A 18 1.37 4.31 7.53
CA TYR A 18 0.68 5.17 6.58
C TYR A 18 -0.82 4.97 6.74
N TYR A 19 -1.60 5.86 6.15
CA TYR A 19 -3.05 5.79 6.21
C TYR A 19 -3.59 5.51 4.81
N LEU A 20 -4.45 4.49 4.74
CA LEU A 20 -5.07 4.06 3.50
C LEU A 20 -6.53 4.49 3.50
N ALA A 21 -6.92 5.29 2.52
CA ALA A 21 -8.29 5.69 2.30
C ALA A 21 -8.92 4.84 1.20
N THR A 22 -10.14 4.40 1.45
CA THR A 22 -10.98 3.66 0.51
C THR A 22 -12.38 4.24 0.51
N VAL A 23 -13.25 3.69 -0.32
CA VAL A 23 -14.65 4.13 -0.41
C VAL A 23 -15.56 2.98 0.00
N ASP A 24 -16.47 3.28 0.92
CA ASP A 24 -17.55 2.38 1.32
C ASP A 24 -18.85 3.04 0.83
N ASP A 25 -19.37 2.56 -0.30
CA ASP A 25 -20.46 3.20 -1.04
C ASP A 25 -20.06 4.63 -1.45
N ASP A 26 -20.58 5.68 -0.81
CA ASP A 26 -20.17 7.05 -1.03
C ASP A 26 -19.38 7.65 0.16
N GLN A 27 -19.09 6.85 1.19
CA GLN A 27 -18.39 7.30 2.39
C GLN A 27 -16.90 7.00 2.30
N PRO A 28 -16.03 8.03 2.37
CA PRO A 28 -14.59 7.78 2.54
C PRO A 28 -14.31 7.09 3.88
N LYS A 29 -13.44 6.11 3.85
CA LYS A 29 -12.97 5.38 5.05
C LYS A 29 -11.46 5.42 5.07
N VAL A 30 -10.87 5.55 6.26
CA VAL A 30 -9.42 5.60 6.42
C VAL A 30 -9.00 4.75 7.63
N ARG A 31 -7.85 4.11 7.54
CA ARG A 31 -7.28 3.30 8.61
C ARG A 31 -5.76 3.21 8.47
N PRO A 32 -5.04 2.92 9.55
CA PRO A 32 -3.59 2.75 9.48
C PRO A 32 -3.22 1.41 8.82
N PHE A 33 -2.14 1.46 8.05
CA PHE A 33 -1.46 0.31 7.44
C PHE A 33 0.03 0.43 7.69
N GLY A 34 0.77 -0.66 7.53
CA GLY A 34 2.21 -0.65 7.77
C GLY A 34 3.03 -1.51 6.81
N THR A 35 2.42 -2.09 5.78
CA THR A 35 3.12 -2.99 4.86
C THR A 35 3.41 -2.31 3.54
N ALA A 36 4.60 -2.56 2.98
CA ALA A 36 4.97 -2.10 1.65
C ALA A 36 6.00 -3.04 1.07
N LEU A 37 5.87 -3.36 -0.21
CA LEU A 37 6.81 -4.23 -0.92
C LEU A 37 6.90 -3.77 -2.37
N ALA A 38 8.13 -3.60 -2.86
CA ALA A 38 8.38 -3.40 -4.28
C ALA A 38 8.63 -4.76 -4.93
N TYR A 39 7.78 -5.16 -5.84
CA TYR A 39 7.92 -6.43 -6.55
C TYR A 39 7.31 -6.31 -7.94
N ASN A 40 7.96 -6.90 -8.92
CA ASN A 40 7.49 -6.88 -10.31
C ASN A 40 7.14 -5.46 -10.79
N ASN A 41 7.96 -4.50 -10.38
CA ASN A 41 7.84 -3.07 -10.70
C ASN A 41 6.52 -2.44 -10.24
N LYS A 42 5.96 -2.94 -9.14
CA LYS A 42 4.71 -2.46 -8.55
C LYS A 42 4.84 -2.27 -7.05
N LEU A 43 4.03 -1.39 -6.50
CA LEU A 43 3.90 -1.21 -5.05
C LEU A 43 2.82 -2.16 -4.54
N TYR A 44 3.22 -3.09 -3.67
CA TYR A 44 2.31 -4.02 -3.00
C TYR A 44 2.07 -3.63 -1.56
N ILE A 45 0.84 -3.83 -1.10
CA ILE A 45 0.45 -3.75 0.30
C ILE A 45 -0.29 -5.02 0.69
N GLN A 46 -0.43 -5.27 1.99
CA GLN A 46 -1.00 -6.51 2.50
C GLN A 46 -2.16 -6.22 3.44
N THR A 47 -3.20 -7.03 3.37
CA THR A 47 -4.32 -7.01 4.32
C THR A 47 -4.88 -8.44 4.51
N GLY A 48 -6.02 -8.57 5.19
CA GLY A 48 -6.73 -9.83 5.34
C GLY A 48 -8.12 -9.75 4.72
N ARG A 49 -8.55 -10.83 4.07
CA ARG A 49 -9.84 -10.89 3.37
C ARG A 49 -11.04 -10.65 4.28
N VAL A 50 -10.92 -10.99 5.56
CA VAL A 50 -12.01 -10.82 6.53
C VAL A 50 -12.23 -9.36 6.92
N LYS A 51 -11.28 -8.49 6.61
CA LYS A 51 -11.37 -7.07 7.00
C LYS A 51 -12.30 -6.29 6.08
N ALA A 52 -12.94 -5.25 6.65
CA ALA A 52 -13.84 -4.38 5.90
C ALA A 52 -13.15 -3.73 4.69
N VAL A 53 -11.87 -3.35 4.83
CA VAL A 53 -11.10 -2.73 3.75
C VAL A 53 -11.03 -3.63 2.51
N SER A 54 -10.88 -4.93 2.69
CA SER A 54 -10.85 -5.88 1.57
C SER A 54 -12.17 -5.88 0.81
N LYS A 55 -13.28 -5.86 1.51
CA LYS A 55 -14.62 -5.82 0.93
C LYS A 55 -14.89 -4.50 0.21
N GLN A 56 -14.43 -3.39 0.79
CA GLN A 56 -14.56 -2.07 0.17
C GLN A 56 -13.79 -2.02 -1.16
N LEU A 57 -12.56 -2.53 -1.18
CA LEU A 57 -11.74 -2.55 -2.40
C LEU A 57 -12.31 -3.48 -3.48
N ALA A 58 -12.96 -4.57 -3.10
CA ALA A 58 -13.63 -5.46 -4.04
C ALA A 58 -14.78 -4.74 -4.77
N ASN A 59 -15.47 -3.85 -4.08
CA ASN A 59 -16.58 -3.07 -4.65
C ASN A 59 -16.09 -1.81 -5.38
N ASN A 60 -15.03 -1.17 -4.89
CA ASN A 60 -14.45 0.03 -5.49
C ASN A 60 -12.94 0.01 -5.26
N PRO A 61 -12.13 -0.22 -6.30
CA PRO A 61 -10.68 -0.38 -6.16
C PRO A 61 -9.95 0.93 -5.91
N LYS A 62 -10.60 2.08 -6.01
CA LYS A 62 -9.96 3.37 -5.84
C LYS A 62 -9.49 3.56 -4.40
N ALA A 63 -8.25 4.00 -4.25
CA ALA A 63 -7.62 4.16 -2.95
C ALA A 63 -6.59 5.28 -2.97
N GLU A 64 -6.29 5.78 -1.79
CA GLU A 64 -5.21 6.75 -1.62
C GLU A 64 -4.44 6.45 -0.34
N ILE A 65 -3.13 6.52 -0.42
CA ILE A 65 -2.23 6.45 0.73
C ILE A 65 -1.75 7.86 1.08
N CYS A 66 -1.62 8.12 2.39
CA CYS A 66 -0.93 9.30 2.90
C CYS A 66 -0.04 8.91 4.07
N ALA A 67 1.22 9.35 4.04
CA ALA A 67 2.16 9.18 5.14
C ALA A 67 2.93 10.47 5.36
N PHE A 68 3.24 10.78 6.62
CA PHE A 68 3.96 11.98 7.02
C PHE A 68 5.20 11.60 7.82
N LYS A 69 6.33 12.21 7.49
CA LYS A 69 7.58 12.01 8.23
C LYS A 69 8.51 13.19 8.04
N ASP A 70 9.04 13.72 9.14
CA ASP A 70 10.07 14.78 9.14
C ASP A 70 9.71 15.98 8.27
N GLY A 71 8.48 16.47 8.38
CA GLY A 71 8.00 17.65 7.66
C GLY A 71 7.67 17.41 6.19
N LYS A 72 7.74 16.16 5.74
CA LYS A 72 7.40 15.75 4.37
C LYS A 72 6.25 14.77 4.39
N TRP A 73 5.47 14.73 3.32
CA TRP A 73 4.43 13.72 3.18
C TRP A 73 4.38 13.19 1.76
N ILE A 74 3.90 11.97 1.66
CA ILE A 74 3.65 11.30 0.40
C ILE A 74 2.16 11.07 0.25
N ARG A 75 1.65 11.23 -0.95
CA ARG A 75 0.29 10.80 -1.32
C ARG A 75 0.40 9.90 -2.55
N ILE A 76 -0.29 8.77 -2.51
CA ILE A 76 -0.31 7.81 -3.61
C ILE A 76 -1.77 7.54 -3.94
N THR A 77 -2.18 7.91 -5.15
CA THR A 77 -3.55 7.73 -5.62
C THR A 77 -3.55 6.68 -6.73
N GLY A 78 -4.49 5.74 -6.67
CA GLY A 78 -4.60 4.74 -7.72
C GLY A 78 -5.68 3.72 -7.44
N GLU A 79 -5.58 2.58 -8.09
CA GLU A 79 -6.50 1.46 -7.91
C GLU A 79 -5.73 0.28 -7.34
N LEU A 80 -6.32 -0.41 -6.37
CA LEU A 80 -5.71 -1.59 -5.76
C LEU A 80 -6.29 -2.86 -6.39
N VAL A 81 -5.40 -3.71 -6.89
CA VAL A 81 -5.73 -4.96 -7.59
C VAL A 81 -5.11 -6.13 -6.82
N GLU A 82 -5.88 -7.17 -6.64
CA GLU A 82 -5.40 -8.36 -5.94
C GLU A 82 -4.45 -9.18 -6.80
N ASP A 83 -3.37 -9.66 -6.19
CA ASP A 83 -2.46 -10.66 -6.73
C ASP A 83 -2.50 -11.88 -5.81
N GLU A 84 -3.08 -12.97 -6.31
CA GLU A 84 -3.29 -14.19 -5.53
C GLU A 84 -2.10 -15.14 -5.53
N THR A 85 -0.98 -14.78 -6.17
CA THR A 85 0.17 -15.67 -6.25
C THR A 85 0.78 -15.93 -4.89
N ARG A 86 1.20 -17.17 -4.66
CA ARG A 86 1.85 -17.57 -3.42
C ARG A 86 3.19 -16.88 -3.24
N GLU A 87 3.90 -16.64 -4.36
CA GLU A 87 5.22 -16.03 -4.35
C GLU A 87 5.23 -14.64 -3.68
N VAL A 88 4.29 -13.76 -4.04
CA VAL A 88 4.28 -12.41 -3.48
C VAL A 88 3.91 -12.43 -1.98
N LYS A 89 3.07 -13.37 -1.56
CA LYS A 89 2.78 -13.58 -0.13
C LYS A 89 4.04 -13.96 0.63
N THR A 90 4.80 -14.92 0.09
CA THR A 90 6.05 -15.37 0.69
C THR A 90 7.05 -14.21 0.82
N LEU A 91 7.20 -13.39 -0.23
CA LEU A 91 8.12 -12.25 -0.20
C LEU A 91 7.73 -11.22 0.86
N MET A 92 6.44 -10.94 1.01
CA MET A 92 5.99 -10.02 2.06
C MET A 92 6.28 -10.60 3.46
N LEU A 93 6.03 -11.88 3.67
CA LEU A 93 6.28 -12.53 4.96
C LEU A 93 7.78 -12.63 5.27
N GLU A 94 8.63 -12.75 4.26
CA GLU A 94 10.08 -12.69 4.43
C GLU A 94 10.56 -11.28 4.81
N LYS A 95 9.99 -10.26 4.18
CA LYS A 95 10.31 -8.87 4.51
C LYS A 95 9.83 -8.48 5.91
N MET A 96 8.64 -8.96 6.31
CA MET A 96 8.01 -8.64 7.58
C MET A 96 7.61 -9.91 8.33
N PRO A 97 8.57 -10.62 8.95
CA PRO A 97 8.29 -11.92 9.59
C PRO A 97 7.25 -11.86 10.71
N VAL A 98 7.06 -10.69 11.33
CA VAL A 98 6.04 -10.50 12.39
C VAL A 98 4.63 -10.83 11.88
N LEU A 99 4.38 -10.69 10.58
CA LEU A 99 3.08 -11.02 10.00
C LEU A 99 2.74 -12.50 10.12
N ARG A 100 3.75 -13.38 10.30
CA ARG A 100 3.50 -14.82 10.45
C ARG A 100 2.77 -15.18 11.75
N HIS A 101 2.66 -14.25 12.68
CA HIS A 101 1.82 -14.44 13.87
C HIS A 101 0.33 -14.40 13.55
N MET A 102 -0.04 -13.81 12.40
CA MET A 102 -1.45 -13.62 12.01
C MET A 102 -1.80 -14.21 10.64
N TYR A 103 -0.80 -14.40 9.78
CA TYR A 103 -0.99 -14.77 8.38
C TYR A 103 0.01 -15.83 7.94
N ASN A 104 -0.39 -16.60 6.93
CA ASN A 104 0.54 -17.43 6.16
C ASN A 104 0.04 -17.57 4.72
N GLU A 105 0.87 -18.15 3.88
CA GLU A 105 0.59 -18.25 2.45
C GLU A 105 -0.65 -19.11 2.13
N ASP A 106 -1.05 -20.00 3.04
CA ASP A 106 -2.08 -21.01 2.81
C ASP A 106 -3.30 -20.83 3.72
N ASP A 107 -3.43 -19.67 4.40
CA ASP A 107 -4.51 -19.45 5.37
C ASP A 107 -5.84 -19.03 4.73
N GLY A 108 -5.87 -18.76 3.43
CA GLY A 108 -7.07 -18.28 2.74
C GLY A 108 -7.50 -16.88 3.14
N ASN A 109 -6.74 -16.20 3.97
CA ASN A 109 -7.05 -14.87 4.49
C ASN A 109 -6.06 -13.79 4.03
N MET A 110 -4.77 -14.10 3.99
CA MET A 110 -3.75 -13.15 3.56
C MET A 110 -4.03 -12.66 2.14
N GLN A 111 -4.10 -11.35 1.96
CA GLN A 111 -4.39 -10.74 0.67
C GLN A 111 -3.27 -9.76 0.31
N MET A 112 -2.71 -9.92 -0.88
CA MET A 112 -1.75 -9.01 -1.46
C MET A 112 -2.41 -8.18 -2.55
N LEU A 113 -2.19 -6.86 -2.52
CA LEU A 113 -2.77 -5.92 -3.45
C LEU A 113 -1.66 -5.05 -4.02
N TYR A 114 -1.72 -4.74 -5.31
CA TYR A 114 -0.78 -3.78 -5.91
C TYR A 114 -1.51 -2.59 -6.49
N PHE A 115 -0.82 -1.46 -6.52
CA PHE A 115 -1.35 -0.24 -7.14
C PHE A 115 -1.22 -0.28 -8.66
N LYS A 116 -2.34 -0.01 -9.31
CA LYS A 116 -2.46 0.18 -10.74
C LYS A 116 -2.79 1.65 -11.01
N ASN A 117 -2.20 2.22 -12.07
CA ASN A 117 -2.41 3.62 -12.44
C ASN A 117 -2.09 4.57 -11.28
N ALA A 118 -0.99 4.34 -10.60
CA ALA A 118 -0.65 5.08 -9.40
C ALA A 118 0.06 6.39 -9.72
N LYS A 119 -0.42 7.47 -9.10
CA LYS A 119 0.24 8.77 -9.08
C LYS A 119 0.77 9.05 -7.70
N VAL A 120 2.02 9.50 -7.65
CA VAL A 120 2.71 9.81 -6.40
C VAL A 120 2.97 11.31 -6.32
N VAL A 121 2.69 11.89 -5.16
CA VAL A 121 3.06 13.27 -4.83
C VAL A 121 3.91 13.25 -3.58
N PHE A 122 5.15 13.76 -3.67
CA PHE A 122 5.95 14.12 -2.51
C PHE A 122 5.84 15.61 -2.28
N ALA A 123 5.47 16.01 -1.06
CA ALA A 123 5.26 17.40 -0.72
C ALA A 123 5.92 17.74 0.62
N SER A 124 6.18 19.04 0.81
CA SER A 124 6.66 19.60 2.07
C SER A 124 6.25 21.06 2.14
N PHE A 125 6.25 21.62 3.34
CA PHE A 125 5.98 23.05 3.48
C PHE A 125 7.14 23.85 2.88
N GLY A 126 6.81 24.85 2.06
CA GLY A 126 7.79 25.79 1.51
C GLY A 126 8.55 25.29 0.28
N SER A 127 8.21 24.12 -0.27
CA SER A 127 8.81 23.58 -1.48
C SER A 127 7.74 23.19 -2.49
N ALA A 128 8.10 23.23 -3.78
CA ALA A 128 7.22 22.73 -4.83
C ALA A 128 7.07 21.20 -4.71
N PRO A 129 5.87 20.66 -4.92
CA PRO A 129 5.68 19.21 -4.88
C PRO A 129 6.39 18.53 -6.05
N GLU A 130 6.84 17.30 -5.82
CA GLU A 130 7.37 16.41 -6.84
C GLU A 130 6.27 15.40 -7.18
N GLU A 131 5.96 15.25 -8.45
CA GLU A 131 4.91 14.34 -8.92
C GLU A 131 5.47 13.37 -9.96
N PHE A 132 5.07 12.10 -9.85
CA PHE A 132 5.43 11.08 -10.84
C PHE A 132 4.48 9.90 -10.76
N ASP A 133 4.51 9.06 -11.78
CA ASP A 133 3.76 7.81 -11.84
C ASP A 133 4.66 6.63 -11.43
N ILE A 134 4.05 5.60 -10.87
CA ILE A 134 4.72 4.33 -10.60
C ILE A 134 3.90 3.16 -11.13
#